data_ea2056c1ee5e4b02bbf0e7991ee99391
#
_entry.id   ea2056c1ee5e4b02bbf0e7991ee99391
#
_cell.length_a   1.000
_cell.length_b   1.000
_cell.length_c   1.000
_cell.angle_alpha   90.00
_cell.angle_beta   90.00
_cell.angle_gamma   90.00
#
_symmetry.space_group_name_H-M   'P 1'
#
loop_
_entity.id
_entity.type
_entity.pdbx_description
1 polymer ?
#
loop_
_entity_poly.entity_id
_entity_poly.type
_entity_poly.pdbx_seq_one_letter_code
_entity_poly.pdbx_strand_id
1 'polypeptide(L)'
;MDQIQKAHSLGCDSVELHTGAYALDWEQSRTQAIEKHLSRIEIAVKKGTELGLQMNAGHGLHYQNIRPLAALKGLTEFSIGHSIICRSLFVGLEKAVREMADLIREKG
;
A
#
# COMPACT_ATOMS: atom_id res chain seq x y z
N MET A 1 -13.94 7.29 3.09
CA MET A 1 -14.97 6.78 2.14
C MET A 1 -15.56 7.90 1.29
N ASP A 2 -15.97 8.98 1.92
CA ASP A 2 -16.51 10.13 1.17
C ASP A 2 -15.49 10.70 0.19
N GLN A 3 -14.21 10.67 0.53
CA GLN A 3 -13.15 11.14 -0.35
C GLN A 3 -13.02 10.30 -1.61
N ILE A 4 -13.27 9.00 -1.51
CA ILE A 4 -13.22 8.09 -2.66
C ILE A 4 -14.38 8.39 -3.61
N GLN A 5 -15.57 8.59 -3.07
CA GLN A 5 -16.72 8.99 -3.89
C GLN A 5 -16.50 10.35 -4.53
N LYS A 6 -15.91 11.28 -3.80
CA LYS A 6 -15.59 12.61 -4.32
C LYS A 6 -14.62 12.52 -5.48
N ALA A 7 -13.56 11.71 -5.34
CA ALA A 7 -12.60 11.49 -6.42
C ALA A 7 -13.29 10.93 -7.66
N HIS A 8 -14.17 9.97 -7.49
CA HIS A 8 -14.93 9.39 -8.60
C HIS A 8 -15.78 10.46 -9.28
N SER A 9 -16.51 11.24 -8.50
CA SER A 9 -17.41 12.28 -9.06
C SER A 9 -16.65 13.39 -9.78
N LEU A 10 -15.37 13.61 -9.43
CA LEU A 10 -14.53 14.59 -10.10
C LEU A 10 -13.84 14.05 -11.36
N GLY A 11 -14.06 12.77 -11.68
CA GLY A 11 -13.48 12.17 -12.87
C GLY A 11 -12.07 11.64 -12.71
N CYS A 12 -11.62 11.41 -11.48
CA CYS A 12 -10.31 10.81 -11.25
C CYS A 12 -10.30 9.36 -11.75
N ASP A 13 -9.15 8.92 -12.26
CA ASP A 13 -8.95 7.54 -12.72
C ASP A 13 -8.40 6.65 -11.63
N SER A 14 -7.65 7.21 -10.68
CA SER A 14 -7.01 6.44 -9.63
C SER A 14 -6.98 7.23 -8.32
N VAL A 15 -6.83 6.50 -7.23
CA VAL A 15 -6.73 7.06 -5.88
C VAL A 15 -5.58 6.36 -5.16
N GLU A 16 -4.73 7.12 -4.50
CA GLU A 16 -3.70 6.54 -3.64
C GLU A 16 -4.12 6.67 -2.19
N LEU A 17 -4.16 5.54 -1.49
CA LEU A 17 -4.42 5.51 -0.06
C LEU A 17 -3.11 5.80 0.67
N HIS A 18 -3.16 6.73 1.62
CA HIS A 18 -1.98 7.10 2.39
C HIS A 18 -1.79 6.12 3.54
N THR A 19 -0.69 5.40 3.54
CA THR A 19 -0.43 4.33 4.50
C THR A 19 0.54 4.74 5.63
N GLY A 20 0.70 6.03 5.86
CA GLY A 20 1.61 6.53 6.89
C GLY A 20 1.22 6.12 8.30
N ALA A 21 -0.05 6.22 8.65
CA ALA A 21 -0.53 5.82 9.97
C ALA A 21 -0.37 4.31 10.19
N TYR A 22 -0.66 3.52 9.16
CA TYR A 22 -0.42 2.08 9.18
C TYR A 22 1.05 1.76 9.44
N ALA A 23 1.95 2.43 8.72
CA ALA A 23 3.39 2.21 8.86
C ALA A 23 3.87 2.59 10.26
N LEU A 24 3.36 3.68 10.81
CA LEU A 24 3.74 4.11 12.16
C LEU A 24 3.30 3.09 13.21
N ASP A 25 2.08 2.58 13.11
CA ASP A 25 1.60 1.57 14.04
C ASP A 25 2.36 0.25 13.89
N TRP A 26 2.79 -0.06 12.67
CA TRP A 26 3.66 -1.22 12.43
C TRP A 26 4.98 -1.08 13.19
N GLU A 27 5.63 0.09 13.09
CA GLU A 27 6.90 0.35 13.79
C GLU A 27 6.76 0.20 15.30
N GLN A 28 5.61 0.56 15.85
CA GLN A 28 5.34 0.49 17.28
C GLN A 28 4.72 -0.83 17.69
N SER A 29 4.61 -1.79 16.79
CA SER A 29 4.07 -3.14 17.04
C SER A 29 2.66 -3.13 17.63
N ARG A 30 1.84 -2.18 17.20
CA ARG A 30 0.46 -2.05 17.66
C ARG A 30 -0.45 -2.95 16.85
N THR A 31 -0.47 -4.24 17.18
CA THR A 31 -1.14 -5.28 16.40
C THR A 31 -2.61 -4.98 16.12
N GLN A 32 -3.35 -4.55 17.13
CA GLN A 32 -4.78 -4.26 16.96
C GLN A 32 -5.01 -3.06 16.04
N ALA A 33 -4.17 -2.03 16.16
CA ALA A 33 -4.26 -0.86 15.28
C ALA A 33 -3.91 -1.23 13.85
N ILE A 34 -2.89 -2.08 13.66
CA ILE A 34 -2.50 -2.59 12.33
C ILE A 34 -3.68 -3.32 11.69
N GLU A 35 -4.36 -4.18 12.41
CA GLU A 35 -5.51 -4.91 11.90
C GLU A 35 -6.66 -3.98 11.51
N LYS A 36 -6.89 -2.92 12.30
CA LYS A 36 -7.90 -1.93 11.96
C LYS A 36 -7.56 -1.19 10.67
N HIS A 37 -6.28 -0.81 10.50
CA HIS A 37 -5.84 -0.17 9.26
C HIS A 37 -6.05 -1.08 8.06
N LEU A 38 -5.68 -2.36 8.18
CA LEU A 38 -5.86 -3.31 7.09
C LEU A 38 -7.33 -3.49 6.72
N SER A 39 -8.21 -3.56 7.72
CA SER A 39 -9.66 -3.64 7.47
C SER A 39 -10.18 -2.41 6.74
N ARG A 40 -9.77 -1.23 7.17
CA ARG A 40 -10.19 0.03 6.52
C ARG A 40 -9.67 0.13 5.10
N ILE A 41 -8.42 -0.28 4.88
CA ILE A 41 -7.83 -0.27 3.56
C ILE A 41 -8.58 -1.24 2.65
N GLU A 42 -8.90 -2.44 3.14
CA GLU A 42 -9.64 -3.42 2.37
C GLU A 42 -11.01 -2.89 1.95
N ILE A 43 -11.74 -2.26 2.87
CA ILE A 43 -13.03 -1.66 2.59
C ILE A 43 -12.90 -0.54 1.55
N ALA A 44 -11.90 0.32 1.71
CA ALA A 44 -11.66 1.42 0.78
C ALA A 44 -11.31 0.92 -0.62
N VAL A 45 -10.47 -0.10 -0.70
CA VAL A 45 -10.09 -0.70 -1.98
C VAL A 45 -11.32 -1.30 -2.68
N LYS A 46 -12.15 -2.01 -1.94
CA LYS A 46 -13.36 -2.61 -2.49
C LYS A 46 -14.29 -1.52 -3.02
N LYS A 47 -14.51 -0.47 -2.24
CA LYS A 47 -15.37 0.64 -2.64
C LYS A 47 -14.85 1.33 -3.89
N GLY A 48 -13.56 1.65 -3.93
CA GLY A 48 -12.96 2.31 -5.08
C GLY A 48 -13.02 1.45 -6.33
N THR A 49 -12.74 0.17 -6.19
CA THR A 49 -12.79 -0.77 -7.30
C THR A 49 -14.22 -0.88 -7.87
N GLU A 50 -15.22 -0.91 -7.01
CA GLU A 50 -16.62 -0.93 -7.44
C GLU A 50 -17.00 0.32 -8.23
N LEU A 51 -16.38 1.45 -7.92
CA LEU A 51 -16.59 2.70 -8.63
C LEU A 51 -15.75 2.80 -9.91
N GLY A 52 -14.94 1.79 -10.21
CA GLY A 52 -14.11 1.79 -11.40
C GLY A 52 -12.79 2.53 -11.24
N LEU A 53 -12.40 2.87 -10.03
CA LEU A 53 -11.12 3.53 -9.75
C LEU A 53 -9.99 2.52 -9.62
N GLN A 54 -8.80 2.91 -10.08
CA GLN A 54 -7.58 2.18 -9.77
C GLN A 54 -7.16 2.56 -8.36
N MET A 55 -7.00 1.56 -7.49
CA MET A 55 -6.66 1.80 -6.09
C MET A 55 -5.19 1.49 -5.85
N ASN A 56 -4.47 2.47 -5.34
CA ASN A 56 -3.04 2.38 -5.07
C ASN A 56 -2.79 2.68 -3.60
N ALA A 57 -1.60 2.36 -3.11
CA ALA A 57 -1.21 2.66 -1.74
C ALA A 57 0.23 3.15 -1.71
N GLY A 58 0.54 4.02 -0.76
CA GLY A 58 1.89 4.54 -0.63
C GLY A 58 2.10 5.31 0.66
N HIS A 59 3.33 5.42 1.04
CA HIS A 59 3.90 6.11 2.18
C HIS A 59 4.25 5.18 3.33
N GLY A 60 5.53 5.17 3.68
CA GLY A 60 6.05 4.44 4.83
C GLY A 60 6.17 2.94 4.62
N LEU A 61 6.00 2.45 3.40
CA LEU A 61 6.02 1.00 3.13
C LEU A 61 7.45 0.48 3.02
N HIS A 62 7.65 -0.74 3.52
CA HIS A 62 8.93 -1.42 3.48
C HIS A 62 8.73 -2.93 3.29
N TYR A 63 9.84 -3.69 3.32
CA TYR A 63 9.85 -5.11 2.97
C TYR A 63 9.02 -6.00 3.88
N GLN A 64 8.70 -5.54 5.08
CA GLN A 64 7.89 -6.31 6.02
C GLN A 64 6.43 -5.89 5.98
N ASN A 65 6.14 -4.58 6.11
CA ASN A 65 4.76 -4.13 6.20
C ASN A 65 4.02 -4.16 4.86
N ILE A 66 4.74 -4.31 3.75
CA ILE A 66 4.11 -4.46 2.43
C ILE A 66 3.37 -5.79 2.29
N ARG A 67 3.79 -6.82 3.01
CA ARG A 67 3.25 -8.17 2.83
C ARG A 67 1.74 -8.26 3.05
N PRO A 68 1.18 -7.77 4.18
CA PRO A 68 -0.27 -7.85 4.36
C PRO A 68 -1.03 -7.02 3.32
N LEU A 69 -0.48 -5.88 2.90
CA LEU A 69 -1.11 -5.04 1.89
C LEU A 69 -1.11 -5.70 0.52
N ALA A 70 -0.01 -6.32 0.15
CA ALA A 70 0.08 -7.01 -1.14
C ALA A 70 -0.87 -8.20 -1.21
N ALA A 71 -1.24 -8.76 -0.07
CA ALA A 71 -2.19 -9.86 -0.01
C ALA A 71 -3.64 -9.40 -0.23
N LEU A 72 -3.93 -8.12 -0.09
CA LEU A 72 -5.26 -7.58 -0.35
C LEU A 72 -5.51 -7.49 -1.85
N LYS A 73 -6.67 -7.94 -2.29
CA LYS A 73 -7.03 -7.87 -3.69
C LYS A 73 -7.47 -6.46 -4.06
N GLY A 74 -7.06 -6.00 -5.23
CA GLY A 74 -7.52 -4.74 -5.77
C GLY A 74 -6.54 -3.59 -5.70
N LEU A 75 -5.48 -3.71 -4.92
CA LEU A 75 -4.40 -2.71 -4.94
C LEU A 75 -3.52 -2.98 -6.16
N THR A 76 -3.37 -1.96 -7.02
CA THR A 76 -2.70 -2.10 -8.30
C THR A 76 -1.25 -1.65 -8.24
N GLU A 77 -0.97 -0.55 -7.55
CA GLU A 77 0.36 0.02 -7.48
C GLU A 77 0.70 0.43 -6.06
N PHE A 78 2.00 0.35 -5.75
CA PHE A 78 2.53 0.77 -4.46
C PHE A 78 3.65 1.78 -4.70
N SER A 79 3.55 2.94 -4.04
CA SER A 79 4.60 3.96 -4.11
C SER A 79 5.54 3.74 -2.94
N ILE A 80 6.74 3.26 -3.24
CA ILE A 80 7.73 2.89 -2.24
C ILE A 80 9.08 3.49 -2.64
N GLY A 81 9.68 4.27 -1.76
CA GLY A 81 10.95 4.91 -2.08
C GLY A 81 12.01 4.73 -1.01
N HIS A 82 11.75 5.25 0.17
CA HIS A 82 12.76 5.31 1.23
C HIS A 82 13.35 3.93 1.57
N SER A 83 12.52 2.92 1.78
CA SER A 83 13.00 1.60 2.17
C SER A 83 13.81 0.92 1.06
N ILE A 84 13.44 1.14 -0.20
CA ILE A 84 14.19 0.58 -1.33
C ILE A 84 15.56 1.24 -1.42
N ILE A 85 15.63 2.55 -1.27
CA ILE A 85 16.91 3.28 -1.29
C ILE A 85 17.80 2.82 -0.13
N CYS A 86 17.25 2.71 1.08
CA CYS A 86 18.02 2.24 2.23
C CYS A 86 18.53 0.81 2.00
N ARG A 87 17.70 -0.08 1.48
CA ARG A 87 18.11 -1.45 1.17
C ARG A 87 19.20 -1.49 0.10
N SER A 88 19.11 -0.58 -0.88
CA SER A 88 20.07 -0.53 -1.97
C SER A 88 21.48 -0.23 -1.51
N LEU A 89 21.66 0.42 -0.36
CA LEU A 89 22.99 0.67 0.20
C LEU A 89 23.70 -0.62 0.58
N PHE A 90 22.96 -1.68 0.83
CA PHE A 90 23.53 -2.99 1.23
C PHE A 90 23.62 -3.95 0.06
N VAL A 91 22.64 -3.98 -0.83
CA VAL A 91 22.54 -5.01 -1.88
C VAL A 91 22.55 -4.46 -3.30
N GLY A 92 22.58 -3.14 -3.47
CA GLY A 92 22.48 -2.50 -4.78
C GLY A 92 21.02 -2.25 -5.17
N LEU A 93 20.82 -1.22 -6.00
CA LEU A 93 19.47 -0.77 -6.36
C LEU A 93 18.68 -1.84 -7.11
N GLU A 94 19.30 -2.49 -8.09
CA GLU A 94 18.63 -3.51 -8.90
C GLU A 94 18.06 -4.64 -8.03
N LYS A 95 18.88 -5.16 -7.10
CA LYS A 95 18.44 -6.24 -6.21
C LYS A 95 17.38 -5.75 -5.24
N ALA A 96 17.54 -4.54 -4.70
CA ALA A 96 16.56 -3.96 -3.78
C ALA A 96 15.18 -3.84 -4.44
N VAL A 97 15.12 -3.36 -5.68
CA VAL A 97 13.87 -3.23 -6.43
C VAL A 97 13.28 -4.60 -6.73
N ARG A 98 14.13 -5.55 -7.12
CA ARG A 98 13.67 -6.92 -7.44
C ARG A 98 13.07 -7.60 -6.22
N GLU A 99 13.71 -7.47 -5.07
CA GLU A 99 13.21 -8.05 -3.83
C GLU A 99 11.81 -7.50 -3.50
N MET A 100 11.62 -6.20 -3.62
CA MET A 100 10.32 -5.58 -3.35
C MET A 100 9.27 -6.04 -4.37
N ALA A 101 9.61 -6.05 -5.64
CA ALA A 101 8.70 -6.49 -6.69
C ALA A 101 8.26 -7.95 -6.49
N ASP A 102 9.19 -8.80 -6.04
CA ASP A 102 8.87 -10.20 -5.78
C ASP A 102 7.90 -10.35 -4.61
N LEU A 103 8.09 -9.57 -3.53
CA LEU A 103 7.17 -9.59 -2.40
C LEU A 103 5.75 -9.22 -2.80
N ILE A 104 5.63 -8.22 -3.67
CA ILE A 104 4.31 -7.76 -4.14
C ILE A 104 3.67 -8.84 -5.02
N ARG A 105 4.43 -9.44 -5.92
CA ARG A 105 3.91 -10.45 -6.85
C ARG A 105 3.54 -11.76 -6.19
N GLU A 106 4.29 -12.17 -5.17
CA GLU A 106 4.02 -13.44 -4.47
C GLU A 106 2.63 -13.48 -3.87
N LYS A 107 2.12 -12.33 -3.45
CA LYS A 107 0.82 -12.25 -2.78
C LYS A 107 -0.31 -11.86 -3.73
N GLY A 108 0.09 -11.25 -4.83
CA GLY A 108 -0.89 -10.91 -5.85
C GLY A 108 -1.28 -12.09 -6.68
#